data_c1cf2c0d25c7965dc5db15f017236554
#
_entry.id   c1cf2c0d25c7965dc5db15f017236554
#
_cell.length_a   1.000
_cell.length_b   1.000
_cell.length_c   1.000
_cell.angle_alpha   90.00
_cell.angle_beta   90.00
_cell.angle_gamma   90.00
#
_symmetry.space_group_name_H-M   'P 1'
#
loop_
_entity.id
_entity.type
_entity.pdbx_description
1 polymer ?
#
loop_
_entity_poly.entity_id
_entity_poly.type
_entity_poly.pdbx_seq_one_letter_code
_entity_poly.pdbx_strand_id
1 'polypeptide(L)'
;MEQIKIGTCIPGQQAEQWLPGMKDKGFECFAINFHMTYSGIDLKELAPKVMGMLEGTGTYVSTVGYYCNALQNESQLHDLEYAIDNAHLFGAKTVATFAGALEGQSIDAAIPRFKEVFSELAKRAEDRGVKLAIENCPMHGDWRHATCNIGINPDAWELMFDAVPSDALGLEWEPAHQ
;
A
#
# COMPACT_ATOMS: atom_id res chain seq x y z
N MET A 1 -20.55 13.12 -8.75
CA MET A 1 -20.01 11.96 -8.00
C MET A 1 -19.09 11.21 -8.97
N GLU A 2 -17.85 10.98 -8.59
CA GLU A 2 -17.00 10.09 -9.37
C GLU A 2 -17.57 8.67 -9.30
N GLN A 3 -17.56 7.98 -10.43
CA GLN A 3 -18.05 6.60 -10.51
C GLN A 3 -17.01 5.69 -9.86
N ILE A 4 -17.46 4.78 -8.96
CA ILE A 4 -16.60 3.74 -8.41
C ILE A 4 -16.11 2.84 -9.53
N LYS A 5 -14.81 2.60 -9.60
CA LYS A 5 -14.17 1.71 -10.56
C LYS A 5 -14.01 0.31 -9.97
N ILE A 6 -14.22 -0.70 -10.80
CA ILE A 6 -14.05 -2.09 -10.40
C ILE A 6 -12.69 -2.58 -10.90
N GLY A 7 -11.84 -2.98 -9.95
CA GLY A 7 -10.50 -3.48 -10.23
C GLY A 7 -10.22 -4.84 -9.60
N THR A 8 -9.01 -5.33 -9.81
CA THR A 8 -8.50 -6.52 -9.13
C THR A 8 -7.03 -6.38 -8.78
N CYS A 9 -6.60 -7.15 -7.78
CA CYS A 9 -5.20 -7.22 -7.38
C CYS A 9 -4.42 -8.19 -8.27
N ILE A 10 -3.23 -7.78 -8.67
CA ILE A 10 -2.27 -8.58 -9.44
C ILE A 10 -1.01 -8.74 -8.58
N PRO A 11 -0.56 -9.98 -8.32
CA PRO A 11 0.72 -10.19 -7.64
C PRO A 11 1.87 -9.58 -8.45
N GLY A 12 2.60 -8.65 -7.86
CA GLY A 12 3.63 -7.89 -8.57
C GLY A 12 4.72 -8.76 -9.18
N GLN A 13 5.14 -9.82 -8.45
CA GLN A 13 6.13 -10.80 -8.93
C GLN A 13 5.65 -11.59 -10.16
N GLN A 14 4.35 -11.62 -10.40
CA GLN A 14 3.73 -12.37 -11.49
C GLN A 14 2.94 -11.47 -12.44
N ALA A 15 3.14 -10.15 -12.39
CA ALA A 15 2.35 -9.19 -13.15
C ALA A 15 2.41 -9.47 -14.67
N GLU A 16 3.58 -9.75 -15.21
CA GLU A 16 3.77 -10.07 -16.63
C GLU A 16 3.02 -11.36 -17.06
N GLN A 17 2.84 -12.30 -16.14
CA GLN A 17 2.13 -13.56 -16.39
C GLN A 17 0.60 -13.39 -16.29
N TRP A 18 0.11 -12.66 -15.28
CA TRP A 18 -1.32 -12.59 -14.96
C TRP A 18 -2.05 -11.51 -15.74
N LEU A 19 -1.42 -10.34 -15.91
CA LEU A 19 -2.07 -9.18 -16.49
C LEU A 19 -2.62 -9.42 -17.91
N PRO A 20 -1.92 -10.12 -18.83
CA PRO A 20 -2.47 -10.42 -20.16
C PRO A 20 -3.79 -11.21 -20.14
N GLY A 21 -3.95 -12.11 -19.17
CA GLY A 21 -5.19 -12.89 -19.00
C GLY A 21 -6.31 -12.16 -18.28
N MET A 22 -6.00 -11.06 -17.57
CA MET A 22 -6.96 -10.32 -16.75
C MET A 22 -7.48 -9.05 -17.42
N LYS A 23 -6.69 -8.41 -18.29
CA LYS A 23 -7.05 -7.13 -18.93
C LYS A 23 -8.36 -7.15 -19.73
N ASP A 24 -8.76 -8.33 -20.25
CA ASP A 24 -9.96 -8.51 -21.07
C ASP A 24 -11.15 -9.07 -20.27
N LYS A 25 -11.06 -9.12 -18.92
CA LYS A 25 -12.10 -9.65 -18.02
C LYS A 25 -13.13 -8.62 -17.54
N GLY A 26 -13.05 -7.39 -18.04
CA GLY A 26 -13.98 -6.32 -17.68
C GLY A 26 -13.57 -5.50 -16.45
N PHE A 27 -12.37 -5.70 -15.92
CA PHE A 27 -11.82 -4.81 -14.90
C PHE A 27 -11.46 -3.45 -15.50
N GLU A 28 -11.68 -2.40 -14.73
CA GLU A 28 -11.37 -1.03 -15.13
C GLU A 28 -9.99 -0.58 -14.64
N CYS A 29 -9.47 -1.22 -13.58
CA CYS A 29 -8.14 -0.92 -13.04
C CYS A 29 -7.50 -2.14 -12.35
N PHE A 30 -6.20 -2.01 -12.07
CA PHE A 30 -5.40 -3.04 -11.41
C PHE A 30 -4.59 -2.45 -10.26
N ALA A 31 -4.53 -3.16 -9.13
CA ALA A 31 -3.55 -2.92 -8.08
C ALA A 31 -2.38 -3.91 -8.26
N ILE A 32 -1.16 -3.41 -8.32
CA ILE A 32 0.06 -4.25 -8.44
C ILE A 32 0.66 -4.38 -7.04
N ASN A 33 0.52 -5.55 -6.43
CA ASN A 33 0.78 -5.76 -5.01
C ASN A 33 1.99 -6.65 -4.73
N PHE A 34 2.80 -6.22 -3.78
CA PHE A 34 3.95 -6.94 -3.23
C PHE A 34 3.77 -7.10 -1.72
N HIS A 35 4.23 -8.22 -1.17
CA HIS A 35 4.15 -8.49 0.27
C HIS A 35 5.54 -8.76 0.83
N MET A 36 5.98 -7.95 1.78
CA MET A 36 7.23 -8.05 2.54
C MET A 36 8.52 -8.02 1.70
N THR A 37 8.44 -8.19 0.39
CA THR A 37 9.61 -8.23 -0.51
C THR A 37 9.20 -8.05 -1.97
N TYR A 38 10.06 -7.42 -2.76
CA TYR A 38 9.95 -7.42 -4.22
C TYR A 38 10.41 -8.72 -4.87
N SER A 39 11.09 -9.61 -4.13
CA SER A 39 11.65 -10.87 -4.66
C SER A 39 12.54 -10.67 -5.89
N GLY A 40 13.34 -9.61 -5.89
CA GLY A 40 14.25 -9.27 -6.99
C GLY A 40 13.62 -8.52 -8.16
N ILE A 41 12.33 -8.16 -8.08
CA ILE A 41 11.67 -7.31 -9.09
C ILE A 41 12.11 -5.85 -8.92
N ASP A 42 12.58 -5.23 -9.99
CA ASP A 42 12.80 -3.79 -10.08
C ASP A 42 11.54 -3.10 -10.64
N LEU A 43 10.96 -2.18 -9.88
CA LEU A 43 9.76 -1.43 -10.31
C LEU A 43 10.02 -0.60 -11.56
N LYS A 44 11.24 -0.11 -11.77
CA LYS A 44 11.62 0.68 -12.96
C LYS A 44 11.67 -0.19 -14.23
N GLU A 45 11.96 -1.48 -14.08
CA GLU A 45 11.94 -2.43 -15.18
C GLU A 45 10.54 -3.01 -15.41
N LEU A 46 9.77 -3.21 -14.34
CA LEU A 46 8.42 -3.75 -14.40
C LEU A 46 7.42 -2.75 -14.98
N ALA A 47 7.49 -1.48 -14.57
CA ALA A 47 6.52 -0.46 -14.93
C ALA A 47 6.31 -0.31 -16.45
N PRO A 48 7.35 -0.16 -17.29
CA PRO A 48 7.15 -0.03 -18.73
C PRO A 48 6.51 -1.27 -19.37
N LYS A 49 6.74 -2.46 -18.82
CA LYS A 49 6.11 -3.69 -19.29
C LYS A 49 4.63 -3.73 -18.95
N VAL A 50 4.27 -3.41 -17.70
CA VAL A 50 2.88 -3.32 -17.25
C VAL A 50 2.13 -2.27 -18.06
N MET A 51 2.69 -1.07 -18.20
CA MET A 51 2.06 0.01 -18.96
C MET A 51 1.89 -0.35 -20.43
N GLY A 52 2.87 -1.01 -21.07
CA GLY A 52 2.76 -1.49 -22.43
C GLY A 52 1.67 -2.55 -22.62
N MET A 53 1.42 -3.42 -21.63
CA MET A 53 0.32 -4.40 -21.66
C MET A 53 -1.06 -3.75 -21.56
N LEU A 54 -1.17 -2.59 -20.89
CA LEU A 54 -2.42 -1.86 -20.69
C LEU A 54 -2.67 -0.81 -21.77
N GLU A 55 -1.69 -0.53 -22.62
CA GLU A 55 -1.83 0.45 -23.69
C GLU A 55 -3.03 0.13 -24.61
N GLY A 56 -3.87 1.12 -24.86
CA GLY A 56 -5.05 0.98 -25.71
C GLY A 56 -6.23 0.17 -25.12
N THR A 57 -6.11 -0.38 -23.90
CA THR A 57 -7.18 -1.17 -23.26
C THR A 57 -8.23 -0.30 -22.55
N GLY A 58 -7.90 0.97 -22.23
CA GLY A 58 -8.74 1.84 -21.41
C GLY A 58 -8.66 1.53 -19.90
N THR A 59 -7.84 0.54 -19.49
CA THR A 59 -7.58 0.20 -18.09
C THR A 59 -6.33 0.90 -17.58
N TYR A 60 -6.15 0.97 -16.25
CA TYR A 60 -5.00 1.65 -15.64
C TYR A 60 -4.56 0.97 -14.33
N VAL A 61 -3.38 1.33 -13.84
CA VAL A 61 -2.93 0.91 -12.50
C VAL A 61 -3.45 1.92 -11.48
N SER A 62 -4.34 1.48 -10.59
CA SER A 62 -4.90 2.31 -9.52
C SER A 62 -3.94 2.49 -8.35
N THR A 63 -3.19 1.44 -8.03
CA THR A 63 -2.40 1.35 -6.80
C THR A 63 -1.15 0.51 -7.04
N VAL A 64 -0.04 0.92 -6.45
CA VAL A 64 1.12 0.05 -6.21
C VAL A 64 1.11 -0.31 -4.73
N GLY A 65 0.90 -1.59 -4.40
CA GLY A 65 0.87 -2.06 -3.02
C GLY A 65 2.24 -2.62 -2.60
N TYR A 66 2.73 -2.17 -1.46
CA TYR A 66 3.86 -2.79 -0.76
C TYR A 66 3.51 -2.98 0.72
N TYR A 67 2.98 -4.16 1.05
CA TYR A 67 2.47 -4.47 2.38
C TYR A 67 3.60 -4.99 3.25
N CYS A 68 3.95 -4.23 4.28
CA CYS A 68 5.15 -4.48 5.08
C CYS A 68 5.03 -3.99 6.53
N ASN A 69 5.97 -4.38 7.37
CA ASN A 69 6.13 -3.82 8.71
C ASN A 69 7.28 -2.78 8.75
N ALA A 70 7.01 -1.58 8.25
CA ALA A 70 7.99 -0.50 8.20
C ALA A 70 8.40 0.04 9.59
N LEU A 71 7.66 -0.28 10.67
CA LEU A 71 8.01 0.18 12.02
C LEU A 71 9.17 -0.59 12.64
N GLN A 72 9.36 -1.85 12.24
CA GLN A 72 10.35 -2.76 12.83
C GLN A 72 11.45 -3.22 11.85
N ASN A 73 11.17 -3.13 10.55
CA ASN A 73 12.08 -3.65 9.53
C ASN A 73 12.57 -2.52 8.62
N GLU A 74 13.83 -2.11 8.81
CA GLU A 74 14.43 -1.01 8.07
C GLU A 74 14.54 -1.30 6.56
N SER A 75 14.81 -2.55 6.16
CA SER A 75 14.83 -2.93 4.74
C SER A 75 13.44 -2.77 4.11
N GLN A 76 12.39 -3.19 4.82
CA GLN A 76 11.01 -3.02 4.34
C GLN A 76 10.58 -1.55 4.32
N LEU A 77 11.08 -0.72 5.25
CA LEU A 77 10.88 0.73 5.21
C LEU A 77 11.49 1.33 3.93
N HIS A 78 12.74 1.00 3.60
CA HIS A 78 13.38 1.45 2.36
C HIS A 78 12.64 0.96 1.10
N ASP A 79 12.13 -0.27 1.13
CA ASP A 79 11.32 -0.81 0.04
C ASP A 79 9.98 -0.07 -0.12
N LEU A 80 9.34 0.34 0.98
CA LEU A 80 8.14 1.18 0.94
C LEU A 80 8.43 2.58 0.40
N GLU A 81 9.53 3.18 0.83
CA GLU A 81 10.03 4.44 0.26
C GLU A 81 10.25 4.33 -1.24
N TYR A 82 10.82 3.20 -1.69
CA TYR A 82 11.03 2.91 -3.10
C TYR A 82 9.71 2.78 -3.87
N ALA A 83 8.67 2.17 -3.28
CA ALA A 83 7.32 2.14 -3.86
C ALA A 83 6.76 3.56 -4.05
N ILE A 84 6.85 4.40 -3.03
CA ILE A 84 6.38 5.80 -3.07
C ILE A 84 7.10 6.57 -4.18
N ASP A 85 8.41 6.43 -4.28
CA ASP A 85 9.22 7.13 -5.26
C ASP A 85 8.91 6.72 -6.71
N ASN A 86 8.46 5.48 -6.93
CA ASN A 86 8.31 4.89 -8.26
C ASN A 86 6.85 4.60 -8.68
N ALA A 87 5.85 4.85 -7.83
CA ALA A 87 4.43 4.64 -8.17
C ALA A 87 4.01 5.41 -9.44
N HIS A 88 4.59 6.60 -9.65
CA HIS A 88 4.32 7.43 -10.84
C HIS A 88 4.68 6.74 -12.16
N LEU A 89 5.64 5.81 -12.18
CA LEU A 89 6.03 5.04 -13.38
C LEU A 89 4.89 4.13 -13.88
N PHE A 90 4.00 3.72 -12.97
CA PHE A 90 2.77 2.98 -13.27
C PHE A 90 1.56 3.88 -13.52
N GLY A 91 1.73 5.21 -13.46
CA GLY A 91 0.62 6.15 -13.47
C GLY A 91 -0.23 6.12 -12.19
N ALA A 92 0.17 5.36 -11.19
CA ALA A 92 -0.55 5.23 -9.91
C ALA A 92 -0.35 6.47 -9.04
N LYS A 93 -1.44 6.87 -8.36
CA LYS A 93 -1.44 7.97 -7.39
C LYS A 93 -1.63 7.50 -5.95
N THR A 94 -1.68 6.19 -5.75
CA THR A 94 -1.85 5.57 -4.44
C THR A 94 -0.80 4.50 -4.25
N VAL A 95 -0.19 4.48 -3.08
CA VAL A 95 0.64 3.38 -2.58
C VAL A 95 -0.07 2.77 -1.38
N ALA A 96 -0.43 1.49 -1.46
CA ALA A 96 -1.06 0.76 -0.38
C ALA A 96 -0.01 0.05 0.49
N THR A 97 -0.25 0.01 1.79
CA THR A 97 0.66 -0.63 2.76
C THR A 97 -0.04 -1.00 4.06
N PHE A 98 0.65 -1.71 4.95
CA PHE A 98 0.27 -1.79 6.36
C PHE A 98 0.81 -0.60 7.15
N ALA A 99 0.18 -0.30 8.29
CA ALA A 99 0.71 0.68 9.24
C ALA A 99 2.01 0.23 9.92
N GLY A 100 2.31 -1.07 9.83
CA GLY A 100 3.35 -1.69 10.64
C GLY A 100 2.91 -1.91 12.08
N ALA A 101 3.76 -2.53 12.88
CA ALA A 101 3.54 -2.76 14.30
C ALA A 101 4.88 -2.92 15.04
N LEU A 102 4.87 -2.78 16.36
CA LEU A 102 5.90 -3.31 17.24
C LEU A 102 5.42 -4.68 17.73
N GLU A 103 5.96 -5.74 17.14
CA GLU A 103 5.47 -7.11 17.33
C GLU A 103 5.34 -7.49 18.81
N GLY A 104 4.18 -8.03 19.19
CA GLY A 104 3.86 -8.42 20.55
C GLY A 104 3.53 -7.26 21.50
N GLN A 105 3.58 -6.02 21.04
CA GLN A 105 3.16 -4.85 21.82
C GLN A 105 1.73 -4.44 21.49
N SER A 106 1.13 -3.61 22.35
CA SER A 106 -0.18 -3.03 22.07
C SER A 106 -0.11 -1.98 20.97
N ILE A 107 -1.26 -1.70 20.35
CA ILE A 107 -1.40 -0.64 19.35
C ILE A 107 -0.95 0.70 19.93
N ASP A 108 -1.42 1.06 21.14
CA ASP A 108 -1.05 2.33 21.80
C ASP A 108 0.48 2.48 21.94
N ALA A 109 1.18 1.40 22.27
CA ALA A 109 2.63 1.42 22.44
C ALA A 109 3.38 1.65 21.10
N ALA A 110 2.77 1.28 19.98
CA ALA A 110 3.35 1.46 18.64
C ALA A 110 3.14 2.87 18.06
N ILE A 111 2.16 3.64 18.54
CA ILE A 111 1.81 4.96 17.99
C ILE A 111 2.98 5.96 17.94
N PRO A 112 3.86 6.07 18.97
CA PRO A 112 5.00 6.97 18.89
C PRO A 112 5.97 6.62 17.73
N ARG A 113 6.21 5.32 17.52
CA ARG A 113 7.04 4.85 16.41
C ARG A 113 6.34 5.04 15.05
N PHE A 114 5.03 4.77 15.00
CA PHE A 114 4.20 5.08 13.81
C PHE A 114 4.33 6.56 13.43
N LYS A 115 4.17 7.46 14.40
CA LYS A 115 4.31 8.91 14.18
C LYS A 115 5.66 9.26 13.57
N GLU A 116 6.74 8.73 14.13
CA GLU A 116 8.11 8.99 13.65
C GLU A 116 8.26 8.56 12.18
N VAL A 117 7.89 7.31 11.87
CA VAL A 117 8.08 6.73 10.53
C VAL A 117 7.11 7.33 9.52
N PHE A 118 5.81 7.36 9.84
CA PHE A 118 4.79 7.78 8.88
C PHE A 118 4.71 9.29 8.66
N SER A 119 5.25 10.14 9.56
CA SER A 119 5.41 11.56 9.26
C SER A 119 6.38 11.77 8.08
N GLU A 120 7.48 11.04 8.04
CA GLU A 120 8.45 11.11 6.94
C GLU A 120 7.91 10.47 5.66
N LEU A 121 7.22 9.32 5.76
CA LEU A 121 6.59 8.66 4.62
C LEU A 121 5.47 9.51 4.01
N ALA A 122 4.63 10.15 4.84
CA ALA A 122 3.57 11.03 4.36
C ALA A 122 4.14 12.26 3.64
N LYS A 123 5.18 12.88 4.19
CA LYS A 123 5.89 13.98 3.54
C LYS A 123 6.51 13.53 2.20
N ARG A 124 7.16 12.38 2.15
CA ARG A 124 7.69 11.82 0.88
C ARG A 124 6.57 11.59 -0.13
N ALA A 125 5.41 11.09 0.31
CA ALA A 125 4.25 10.88 -0.55
C ALA A 125 3.69 12.21 -1.10
N GLU A 126 3.60 13.26 -0.27
CA GLU A 126 3.24 14.61 -0.68
C GLU A 126 4.19 15.15 -1.76
N ASP A 127 5.51 15.03 -1.53
CA ASP A 127 6.55 15.47 -2.47
C ASP A 127 6.47 14.74 -3.82
N ARG A 128 5.95 13.51 -3.84
CA ARG A 128 5.75 12.68 -5.05
C ARG A 128 4.35 12.81 -5.65
N GLY A 129 3.44 13.52 -5.00
CA GLY A 129 2.05 13.66 -5.44
C GLY A 129 1.26 12.35 -5.39
N VAL A 130 1.59 11.45 -4.45
CA VAL A 130 0.89 10.19 -4.19
C VAL A 130 0.25 10.20 -2.82
N LYS A 131 -0.70 9.27 -2.59
CA LYS A 131 -1.34 9.02 -1.29
C LYS A 131 -0.87 7.69 -0.74
N LEU A 132 -0.71 7.60 0.57
CA LEU A 132 -0.55 6.35 1.30
C LEU A 132 -1.90 5.85 1.77
N ALA A 133 -2.25 4.62 1.44
CA ALA A 133 -3.48 3.97 1.85
C ALA A 133 -3.15 2.79 2.76
N ILE A 134 -3.57 2.86 4.03
CA ILE A 134 -3.32 1.82 5.02
C ILE A 134 -4.46 0.81 4.99
N GLU A 135 -4.12 -0.46 4.74
CA GLU A 135 -5.06 -1.57 4.80
C GLU A 135 -5.39 -1.94 6.26
N ASN A 136 -6.66 -2.27 6.51
CA ASN A 136 -7.15 -2.64 7.84
C ASN A 136 -7.05 -4.13 8.17
N CYS A 137 -6.16 -4.88 7.51
CA CYS A 137 -5.93 -6.29 7.80
C CYS A 137 -5.27 -6.49 9.15
N PRO A 138 -5.87 -7.27 10.09
CA PRO A 138 -5.31 -7.48 11.42
C PRO A 138 -4.07 -8.37 11.45
N MET A 139 -3.77 -9.12 10.38
CA MET A 139 -2.60 -9.99 10.27
C MET A 139 -2.42 -10.91 11.47
N HIS A 140 -3.52 -11.50 11.98
CA HIS A 140 -3.57 -12.33 13.18
C HIS A 140 -3.25 -11.61 14.52
N GLY A 141 -3.13 -10.30 14.49
CA GLY A 141 -2.94 -9.47 15.69
C GLY A 141 -4.26 -9.02 16.31
N ASP A 142 -4.16 -8.46 17.51
CA ASP A 142 -5.24 -7.78 18.21
C ASP A 142 -4.74 -6.45 18.82
N TRP A 143 -5.62 -5.77 19.57
CA TRP A 143 -5.27 -4.49 20.20
C TRP A 143 -4.08 -4.59 21.17
N ARG A 144 -3.94 -5.69 21.89
CA ARG A 144 -2.93 -5.89 22.93
C ARG A 144 -1.64 -6.48 22.38
N HIS A 145 -1.75 -7.25 21.30
CA HIS A 145 -0.64 -8.00 20.72
C HIS A 145 -0.67 -7.82 19.20
N ALA A 146 -0.22 -6.65 18.75
CA ALA A 146 -0.08 -6.42 17.31
C ALA A 146 1.04 -7.29 16.73
N THR A 147 0.86 -7.75 15.51
CA THR A 147 1.87 -8.57 14.80
C THR A 147 2.57 -7.77 13.71
N CYS A 148 1.83 -7.36 12.68
CA CYS A 148 2.39 -6.71 11.50
C CYS A 148 1.71 -5.38 11.17
N ASN A 149 0.51 -5.14 11.70
CA ASN A 149 -0.30 -3.98 11.37
C ASN A 149 -1.09 -3.50 12.58
N ILE A 150 -1.03 -2.19 12.85
CA ILE A 150 -1.84 -1.57 13.90
C ILE A 150 -3.14 -0.96 13.37
N GLY A 151 -3.31 -0.81 12.06
CA GLY A 151 -4.45 -0.14 11.43
C GLY A 151 -5.74 -0.95 11.38
N ILE A 152 -6.05 -1.75 12.40
CA ILE A 152 -7.02 -2.85 12.35
C ILE A 152 -8.49 -2.45 12.54
N ASN A 153 -8.78 -1.29 13.12
CA ASN A 153 -10.16 -0.87 13.43
C ASN A 153 -10.25 0.66 13.60
N PRO A 154 -11.47 1.23 13.69
CA PRO A 154 -11.66 2.69 13.78
C PRO A 154 -10.93 3.35 14.95
N ASP A 155 -10.87 2.73 16.13
CA ASP A 155 -10.18 3.31 17.29
C ASP A 155 -8.67 3.47 17.00
N ALA A 156 -8.08 2.49 16.33
CA ALA A 156 -6.67 2.55 15.90
C ALA A 156 -6.47 3.62 14.81
N TRP A 157 -7.42 3.76 13.87
CA TRP A 157 -7.34 4.76 12.80
C TRP A 157 -7.36 6.17 13.37
N GLU A 158 -8.21 6.45 14.37
CA GLU A 158 -8.24 7.73 15.06
C GLU A 158 -6.86 8.06 15.67
N LEU A 159 -6.26 7.12 16.40
CA LEU A 159 -4.91 7.30 16.96
C LEU A 159 -3.85 7.56 15.89
N MET A 160 -3.92 6.85 14.78
CA MET A 160 -2.96 6.99 13.68
C MET A 160 -3.08 8.36 12.99
N PHE A 161 -4.31 8.78 12.65
CA PHE A 161 -4.53 10.06 11.98
C PHE A 161 -4.31 11.26 12.89
N ASP A 162 -4.60 11.15 14.19
CA ASP A 162 -4.23 12.16 15.18
C ASP A 162 -2.72 12.30 15.34
N ALA A 163 -1.99 11.17 15.25
CA ALA A 163 -0.54 11.18 15.33
C ALA A 163 0.12 11.76 14.07
N VAL A 164 -0.45 11.51 12.88
CA VAL A 164 0.05 11.95 11.57
C VAL A 164 -1.07 12.63 10.78
N PRO A 165 -1.40 13.89 11.06
CA PRO A 165 -2.47 14.62 10.39
C PRO A 165 -2.01 15.12 9.01
N SER A 166 -1.98 14.24 8.01
CA SER A 166 -1.60 14.54 6.63
C SER A 166 -2.67 14.12 5.65
N ASP A 167 -2.96 14.98 4.68
CA ASP A 167 -3.86 14.65 3.57
C ASP A 167 -3.29 13.56 2.64
N ALA A 168 -2.00 13.23 2.77
CA ALA A 168 -1.38 12.15 2.02
C ALA A 168 -1.62 10.77 2.66
N LEU A 169 -2.15 10.69 3.88
CA LEU A 169 -2.42 9.44 4.59
C LEU A 169 -3.93 9.16 4.63
N GLY A 170 -4.32 7.94 4.29
CA GLY A 170 -5.71 7.48 4.31
C GLY A 170 -5.82 5.98 4.49
N LEU A 171 -7.02 5.45 4.25
CA LEU A 171 -7.31 4.02 4.40
C LEU A 171 -7.48 3.36 3.04
N GLU A 172 -6.95 2.15 2.92
CA GLU A 172 -7.43 1.11 2.03
C GLU A 172 -8.40 0.25 2.84
N TRP A 173 -9.69 0.56 2.71
CA TRP A 173 -10.69 -0.10 3.53
C TRP A 173 -11.11 -1.44 2.91
N GLU A 174 -10.79 -2.52 3.59
CA GLU A 174 -11.17 -3.89 3.25
C GLU A 174 -12.32 -4.35 4.17
N PRO A 175 -13.57 -4.39 3.68
CA PRO A 175 -14.73 -4.77 4.48
C PRO A 175 -14.66 -6.19 5.05
N ALA A 176 -13.91 -7.09 4.39
CA ALA A 176 -13.77 -8.47 4.84
C ALA A 176 -12.97 -8.62 6.14
N HIS A 177 -12.29 -7.55 6.58
CA HIS A 177 -11.51 -7.51 7.82
C HIS A 177 -12.22 -6.82 8.99
N GLN A 178 -13.53 -6.51 8.85
CA GLN A 178 -14.36 -5.86 9.88
C GLN A 178 -15.29 -6.84 10.58
#